data_5b6890fad89efd7f048864ac846eb20d
#
_entry.id   5b6890fad89efd7f048864ac846eb20d
#
_cell.length_a   1.000
_cell.length_b   1.000
_cell.length_c   1.000
_cell.angle_alpha   90.00
_cell.angle_beta   90.00
_cell.angle_gamma   90.00
#
_symmetry.space_group_name_H-M   'P 1'
#
loop_
_entity.id
_entity.type
_entity.pdbx_description
1 polymer ?
#
loop_
_entity_poly.entity_id
_entity_poly.type
_entity_poly.pdbx_seq_one_letter_code
_entity_poly.pdbx_strand_id
1 'polypeptide(L)'
;SHVIYKEADNHPASLSSFWLKDQLRKRFNFKGIIISDDLSMKGVADFIPDIYDRVSHALTAGCDIVLICNKPKDVDKLLDQVDHDDFTALDLSHLRIKKNQNPTIDGLHVEDVKNIMKNMNFIHTP
;
A
#
# COMPACT_ATOMS: atom_id res chain seq x y z
N SER A 1 -1.89 3.16 -5.85
CA SER A 1 -2.55 3.33 -7.16
C SER A 1 -1.55 3.23 -8.29
N HIS A 2 -1.94 2.59 -9.40
CA HIS A 2 -1.10 2.42 -10.60
C HIS A 2 -1.35 3.51 -11.65
N VAL A 3 -1.84 4.67 -11.25
CA VAL A 3 -2.04 5.84 -12.12
C VAL A 3 -0.69 6.49 -12.42
N ILE A 4 -0.49 6.89 -13.69
CA ILE A 4 0.67 7.65 -14.15
C ILE A 4 0.27 9.11 -14.31
N TYR A 5 0.95 10.01 -13.63
CA TYR A 5 0.79 11.47 -13.72
C TYR A 5 1.95 12.02 -14.55
N LYS A 6 1.83 11.96 -15.88
CA LYS A 6 2.93 12.21 -16.84
C LYS A 6 3.63 13.57 -16.69
N GLU A 7 2.91 14.58 -16.21
CA GLU A 7 3.49 15.91 -15.96
C GLU A 7 4.43 15.93 -14.74
N ALA A 8 4.38 14.89 -13.90
CA ALA A 8 5.18 14.80 -12.68
C ALA A 8 6.18 13.64 -12.72
N ASP A 9 5.75 12.45 -13.19
CA ASP A 9 6.58 11.26 -13.31
C ASP A 9 5.98 10.27 -14.32
N ASN A 10 6.83 9.56 -15.04
CA ASN A 10 6.43 8.56 -16.04
C ASN A 10 6.16 7.16 -15.46
N HIS A 11 6.32 6.97 -14.14
CA HIS A 11 6.05 5.71 -13.47
C HIS A 11 4.65 5.69 -12.84
N PRO A 12 4.02 4.51 -12.72
CA PRO A 12 2.85 4.36 -11.86
C PRO A 12 3.15 4.85 -10.45
N ALA A 13 2.23 5.56 -9.80
CA ALA A 13 2.49 6.21 -8.52
C ALA A 13 3.01 5.25 -7.43
N SER A 14 2.53 3.99 -7.42
CA SER A 14 3.00 2.93 -6.50
C SER A 14 4.42 2.40 -6.81
N LEU A 15 4.98 2.72 -7.97
CA LEU A 15 6.34 2.34 -8.39
C LEU A 15 7.26 3.56 -8.55
N SER A 16 6.84 4.72 -8.06
CA SER A 16 7.52 6.00 -8.25
C SER A 16 8.23 6.46 -6.99
N SER A 17 9.56 6.53 -7.02
CA SER A 17 10.36 7.14 -5.96
C SER A 17 10.03 8.63 -5.78
N PHE A 18 9.64 9.34 -6.85
CA PHE A 18 9.19 10.72 -6.75
C PHE A 18 7.98 10.85 -5.83
N TRP A 19 6.94 10.01 -6.04
CA TRP A 19 5.74 10.08 -5.21
C TRP A 19 5.97 9.55 -3.80
N LEU A 20 6.67 8.41 -3.64
CA LEU A 20 6.78 7.74 -2.35
C LEU A 20 7.89 8.34 -1.48
N LYS A 21 9.08 8.58 -2.04
CA LYS A 21 10.22 9.12 -1.29
C LYS A 21 10.22 10.65 -1.24
N ASP A 22 10.08 11.32 -2.39
CA ASP A 22 10.27 12.77 -2.41
C ASP A 22 9.02 13.50 -1.94
N GLN A 23 7.82 13.14 -2.43
CA GLN A 23 6.60 13.80 -1.98
C GLN A 23 6.16 13.27 -0.62
N LEU A 24 5.90 11.97 -0.47
CA LEU A 24 5.26 11.43 0.74
C LEU A 24 6.23 11.44 1.93
N ARG A 25 7.43 10.85 1.80
CA ARG A 25 8.39 10.78 2.90
C ARG A 25 9.05 12.12 3.22
N LYS A 26 9.61 12.81 2.20
CA LYS A 26 10.37 14.05 2.44
C LYS A 26 9.46 15.26 2.59
N ARG A 27 8.63 15.57 1.57
CA ARG A 27 7.83 16.81 1.57
C ARG A 27 6.73 16.80 2.62
N PHE A 28 5.95 15.69 2.73
CA PHE A 28 4.87 15.56 3.72
C PHE A 28 5.34 14.98 5.05
N ASN A 29 6.61 14.58 5.18
CA ASN A 29 7.19 13.97 6.38
C ASN A 29 6.37 12.77 6.91
N PHE A 30 5.75 12.00 6.01
CA PHE A 30 4.97 10.83 6.38
C PHE A 30 5.85 9.73 6.99
N LYS A 31 5.54 9.28 8.21
CA LYS A 31 6.31 8.29 8.97
C LYS A 31 5.61 6.94 9.09
N GLY A 32 4.38 6.83 8.59
CA GLY A 32 3.62 5.58 8.61
C GLY A 32 4.11 4.57 7.58
N ILE A 33 3.51 3.40 7.57
CA ILE A 33 3.79 2.33 6.62
C ILE A 33 3.15 2.66 5.26
N ILE A 34 3.91 2.48 4.19
CA ILE A 34 3.45 2.63 2.81
C ILE A 34 3.19 1.23 2.25
N ILE A 35 1.94 0.97 1.90
CA ILE A 35 1.51 -0.29 1.30
C ILE A 35 1.22 -0.04 -0.19
N SER A 36 1.73 -0.92 -1.07
CA SER A 36 1.42 -0.82 -2.49
C SER A 36 -0.06 -1.11 -2.75
N ASP A 37 -0.56 -0.72 -3.90
CA ASP A 37 -1.76 -1.32 -4.49
C ASP A 37 -1.41 -2.73 -5.01
N ASP A 38 -2.41 -3.51 -5.43
CA ASP A 38 -2.22 -4.88 -5.91
C ASP A 38 -1.32 -4.95 -7.15
N LEU A 39 -0.12 -5.51 -6.97
CA LEU A 39 0.87 -5.65 -8.04
C LEU A 39 0.49 -6.69 -9.11
N SER A 40 -0.60 -7.44 -8.93
CA SER A 40 -1.16 -8.32 -9.95
C SER A 40 -2.07 -7.61 -10.96
N MET A 41 -2.44 -6.35 -10.70
CA MET A 41 -3.31 -5.57 -11.58
C MET A 41 -2.68 -5.32 -12.94
N LYS A 42 -3.54 -5.30 -13.98
CA LYS A 42 -3.12 -5.10 -15.37
C LYS A 42 -2.31 -3.82 -15.59
N GLY A 43 -2.69 -2.73 -14.93
CA GLY A 43 -2.02 -1.42 -15.10
C GLY A 43 -0.54 -1.42 -14.70
N VAL A 44 -0.12 -2.29 -13.76
CA VAL A 44 1.29 -2.45 -13.42
C VAL A 44 1.92 -3.64 -14.14
N ALA A 45 1.15 -4.70 -14.41
CA ALA A 45 1.64 -5.88 -15.13
C ALA A 45 1.98 -5.58 -16.60
N ASP A 46 1.26 -4.67 -17.24
CA ASP A 46 1.58 -4.19 -18.58
C ASP A 46 2.83 -3.30 -18.59
N PHE A 47 3.12 -2.62 -17.48
CA PHE A 47 4.31 -1.76 -17.34
C PHE A 47 5.57 -2.57 -17.02
N ILE A 48 5.47 -3.55 -16.08
CA ILE A 48 6.54 -4.49 -15.72
C ILE A 48 5.93 -5.90 -15.74
N PRO A 49 6.22 -6.75 -16.75
CA PRO A 49 5.60 -8.07 -16.89
C PRO A 49 5.97 -9.08 -15.81
N ASP A 50 7.22 -9.07 -15.32
CA ASP A 50 7.68 -10.01 -14.30
C ASP A 50 7.26 -9.60 -12.89
N ILE A 51 6.81 -10.56 -12.07
CA ILE A 51 6.30 -10.29 -10.72
C ILE A 51 7.42 -9.93 -9.75
N TYR A 52 8.59 -10.55 -9.87
CA TYR A 52 9.75 -10.25 -9.02
C TYR A 52 10.23 -8.82 -9.28
N ASP A 53 10.33 -8.42 -10.55
CA ASP A 53 10.71 -7.07 -10.92
C ASP A 53 9.71 -6.03 -10.40
N ARG A 54 8.39 -6.31 -10.47
CA ARG A 54 7.35 -5.42 -9.90
C ARG A 54 7.52 -5.23 -8.40
N VAL A 55 7.76 -6.32 -7.66
CA VAL A 55 7.99 -6.29 -6.20
C VAL A 55 9.25 -5.51 -5.90
N SER A 56 10.36 -5.82 -6.57
CA SER A 56 11.64 -5.13 -6.39
C SER A 56 11.53 -3.63 -6.67
N HIS A 57 10.82 -3.24 -7.74
CA HIS A 57 10.58 -1.82 -8.06
C HIS A 57 9.72 -1.13 -7.01
N ALA A 58 8.64 -1.75 -6.53
CA ALA A 58 7.77 -1.16 -5.51
C ALA A 58 8.53 -0.91 -4.19
N LEU A 59 9.30 -1.89 -3.73
CA LEU A 59 10.13 -1.77 -2.52
C LEU A 59 11.22 -0.72 -2.71
N THR A 60 11.94 -0.75 -3.83
CA THR A 60 12.96 0.25 -4.17
C THR A 60 12.37 1.65 -4.29
N ALA A 61 11.16 1.79 -4.81
CA ALA A 61 10.46 3.07 -4.90
C ALA A 61 10.09 3.64 -3.53
N GLY A 62 9.94 2.80 -2.50
CA GLY A 62 9.68 3.23 -1.12
C GLY A 62 8.42 2.66 -0.47
N CYS A 63 7.81 1.62 -1.05
CA CYS A 63 6.83 0.81 -0.34
C CYS A 63 7.51 0.01 0.77
N ASP A 64 6.84 -0.11 1.91
CA ASP A 64 7.27 -0.95 3.02
C ASP A 64 6.63 -2.35 2.93
N ILE A 65 5.44 -2.43 2.35
CA ILE A 65 4.67 -3.66 2.13
C ILE A 65 4.14 -3.66 0.70
N VAL A 66 4.15 -4.83 0.08
CA VAL A 66 3.56 -5.04 -1.25
C VAL A 66 2.39 -6.01 -1.20
N LEU A 67 1.40 -5.80 -2.06
CA LEU A 67 0.22 -6.66 -2.17
C LEU A 67 0.23 -7.40 -3.51
N ILE A 68 -0.08 -8.70 -3.45
CA ILE A 68 -0.33 -9.55 -4.62
C ILE A 68 -1.63 -10.30 -4.34
N CYS A 69 -2.70 -9.94 -5.04
CA CYS A 69 -4.04 -10.46 -4.77
C CYS A 69 -4.47 -11.46 -5.86
N ASN A 70 -5.17 -12.54 -5.44
CA ASN A 70 -5.83 -13.49 -6.34
C ASN A 70 -4.90 -14.19 -7.37
N LYS A 71 -3.60 -14.24 -7.11
CA LYS A 71 -2.57 -14.83 -7.99
C LYS A 71 -1.61 -15.73 -7.20
N PRO A 72 -2.08 -16.84 -6.59
CA PRO A 72 -1.24 -17.71 -5.75
C PRO A 72 -0.02 -18.24 -6.51
N LYS A 73 -0.16 -18.58 -7.80
CA LYS A 73 0.98 -19.05 -8.62
C LYS A 73 2.06 -17.98 -8.83
N ASP A 74 1.68 -16.71 -8.89
CA ASP A 74 2.66 -15.60 -8.98
C ASP A 74 3.38 -15.43 -7.65
N VAL A 75 2.69 -15.66 -6.52
CA VAL A 75 3.30 -15.64 -5.19
C VAL A 75 4.27 -16.81 -5.02
N ASP A 76 3.86 -18.03 -5.41
CA ASP A 76 4.75 -19.21 -5.37
C ASP A 76 6.02 -18.97 -6.19
N LYS A 77 5.87 -18.49 -7.44
CA LYS A 77 6.99 -18.14 -8.32
C LYS A 77 7.91 -17.08 -7.69
N LEU A 78 7.33 -16.05 -7.05
CA LEU A 78 8.09 -15.01 -6.36
C LEU A 78 8.91 -15.61 -5.21
N LEU A 79 8.27 -16.44 -4.37
CA LEU A 79 8.93 -17.06 -3.21
C LEU A 79 10.06 -18.00 -3.61
N ASP A 80 9.96 -18.67 -4.77
CA ASP A 80 11.02 -19.50 -5.32
C ASP A 80 12.23 -18.69 -5.82
N GLN A 81 12.04 -17.41 -6.12
CA GLN A 81 13.07 -16.51 -6.66
C GLN A 81 13.73 -15.62 -5.59
N VAL A 82 13.04 -15.44 -4.44
CA VAL A 82 13.51 -14.55 -3.37
C VAL A 82 14.52 -15.28 -2.48
N ASP A 83 15.71 -14.69 -2.31
CA ASP A 83 16.64 -15.12 -1.27
C ASP A 83 16.35 -14.39 0.05
N HIS A 84 16.70 -15.01 1.19
CA HIS A 84 16.45 -14.42 2.52
C HIS A 84 17.09 -13.03 2.72
N ASP A 85 18.12 -12.73 1.96
CA ASP A 85 18.87 -11.46 2.04
C ASP A 85 18.35 -10.36 1.09
N ASP A 86 17.40 -10.70 0.20
CA ASP A 86 16.90 -9.74 -0.81
C ASP A 86 16.04 -8.63 -0.21
N PHE A 87 15.41 -8.87 0.95
CA PHE A 87 14.50 -7.90 1.57
C PHE A 87 14.81 -7.67 3.05
N THR A 88 14.89 -6.39 3.42
CA THR A 88 15.10 -5.99 4.82
C THR A 88 13.83 -6.28 5.64
N ALA A 89 13.99 -6.88 6.83
CA ALA A 89 12.88 -7.08 7.74
C ALA A 89 12.23 -5.75 8.16
N LEU A 90 10.90 -5.65 8.00
CA LEU A 90 10.13 -4.48 8.39
C LEU A 90 9.73 -4.58 9.86
N ASP A 91 9.95 -3.51 10.63
CA ASP A 91 9.38 -3.38 11.97
C ASP A 91 7.88 -3.10 11.89
N LEU A 92 7.07 -4.12 12.12
CA LEU A 92 5.61 -4.04 12.13
C LEU A 92 5.03 -3.61 13.49
N SER A 93 5.86 -3.21 14.45
CA SER A 93 5.40 -2.79 15.79
C SER A 93 4.39 -1.65 15.73
N HIS A 94 4.51 -0.77 14.72
CA HIS A 94 3.58 0.34 14.47
C HIS A 94 2.19 -0.09 13.99
N LEU A 95 2.03 -1.31 13.46
CA LEU A 95 0.72 -1.86 13.05
C LEU A 95 -0.05 -2.45 14.23
N ARG A 96 0.57 -2.63 15.40
CA ARG A 96 -0.12 -3.16 16.57
C ARG A 96 -1.02 -2.11 17.18
N ILE A 97 -2.32 -2.39 17.22
CA ILE A 97 -3.28 -1.58 17.99
C ILE A 97 -2.90 -1.65 19.46
N LYS A 98 -2.58 -0.52 20.07
CA LYS A 98 -2.37 -0.44 21.51
C LYS A 98 -3.72 -0.72 22.19
N LYS A 99 -3.76 -1.74 23.05
CA LYS A 99 -4.96 -2.35 23.66
C LYS A 99 -5.90 -1.37 24.42
N ASN A 100 -5.51 -0.10 24.59
CA ASN A 100 -6.23 0.90 25.38
C ASN A 100 -6.52 2.22 24.64
N GLN A 101 -6.40 2.25 23.31
CA GLN A 101 -6.81 3.43 22.56
C GLN A 101 -8.05 3.07 21.74
N ASN A 102 -9.22 3.59 22.17
CA ASN A 102 -10.35 3.69 21.25
C ASN A 102 -9.89 4.49 20.06
N PRO A 103 -10.01 3.96 18.82
CA PRO A 103 -9.61 4.71 17.65
C PRO A 103 -10.52 5.94 17.55
N THR A 104 -9.97 7.09 17.88
CA THR A 104 -10.57 8.40 17.57
C THR A 104 -9.95 8.88 16.27
N ILE A 105 -10.76 9.04 15.25
CA ILE A 105 -10.37 9.78 14.04
C ILE A 105 -10.76 11.24 14.29
N ASP A 106 -9.78 12.10 14.57
CA ASP A 106 -9.96 13.55 14.76
C ASP A 106 -11.13 13.94 15.69
N GLY A 107 -11.27 13.23 16.82
CA GLY A 107 -12.34 13.49 17.79
C GLY A 107 -13.69 12.83 17.46
N LEU A 108 -13.80 12.09 16.34
CA LEU A 108 -14.98 11.30 16.03
C LEU A 108 -14.92 9.95 16.73
N HIS A 109 -15.94 9.64 17.52
CA HIS A 109 -16.13 8.31 18.07
C HIS A 109 -16.67 7.35 16.99
N VAL A 110 -16.41 6.04 17.15
CA VAL A 110 -16.93 4.99 16.23
C VAL A 110 -18.45 5.11 16.05
N GLU A 111 -19.17 5.52 17.09
CA GLU A 111 -20.62 5.72 17.04
C GLU A 111 -21.04 6.90 16.15
N ASP A 112 -20.23 7.98 16.12
CA ASP A 112 -20.47 9.12 15.23
C ASP A 112 -20.29 8.72 13.77
N VAL A 113 -19.27 7.92 13.48
CA VAL A 113 -19.04 7.37 12.12
C VAL A 113 -20.21 6.47 11.70
N LYS A 114 -20.68 5.58 12.57
CA LYS A 114 -21.86 4.74 12.29
C LYS A 114 -23.12 5.56 12.03
N ASN A 115 -23.34 6.63 12.78
CA ASN A 115 -24.47 7.52 12.60
C ASN A 115 -24.37 8.28 11.26
N ILE A 116 -23.20 8.76 10.90
CA ILE A 116 -22.94 9.38 9.60
C ILE A 116 -23.22 8.37 8.48
N MET A 117 -22.70 7.14 8.58
CA MET A 117 -22.91 6.09 7.57
C MET A 117 -24.40 5.69 7.43
N LYS A 118 -25.16 5.63 8.54
CA LYS A 118 -26.60 5.41 8.50
C LYS A 118 -27.35 6.54 7.78
N ASN A 119 -27.00 7.78 8.10
CA ASN A 119 -27.65 8.96 7.49
C ASN A 119 -27.32 9.08 5.99
N MET A 120 -26.21 8.51 5.52
CA MET A 120 -25.84 8.46 4.11
C MET A 120 -26.36 7.21 3.38
N ASN A 121 -27.21 6.39 4.00
CA ASN A 121 -27.74 5.12 3.46
C ASN A 121 -26.66 4.09 3.04
N PHE A 122 -25.44 4.18 3.58
CA PHE A 122 -24.39 3.20 3.33
C PHE A 122 -24.55 1.89 4.13
N ILE A 123 -25.38 1.90 5.18
CA ILE A 123 -25.66 0.72 6.00
C ILE A 123 -27.17 0.51 6.03
N HIS A 124 -27.66 -0.52 5.35
CA HIS A 124 -28.99 -1.07 5.63
C HIS A 124 -28.89 -1.89 6.91
N THR A 125 -29.50 -1.43 7.99
CA THR A 125 -29.81 -2.30 9.13
C THR A 125 -30.96 -3.23 8.73
N PRO A 126 -30.85 -4.56 8.98
CA PRO A 126 -31.97 -5.49 8.78
C PRO A 126 -33.16 -5.15 9.68
#